data_4af0ebb592843e09590e2e0c8bb8f537
#
_entry.id   4af0ebb592843e09590e2e0c8bb8f537
#
_cell.length_a   1.000
_cell.length_b   1.000
_cell.length_c   1.000
_cell.angle_alpha   90.00
_cell.angle_beta   90.00
_cell.angle_gamma   90.00
#
_symmetry.space_group_name_H-M   'P 1'
#
loop_
_entity.id
_entity.type
_entity.pdbx_description
1 polymer ?
#
loop_
_entity_poly.entity_id
_entity_poly.type
_entity_poly.pdbx_seq_one_letter_code
_entity_poly.pdbx_strand_id
1 'polypeptide(L)'
;GPLSEDVDDLFKRLNMRLEPDRAWEYFTANTRSYLIQKFSEMYLVGRQMGGEPKQLGELISQNMNHVNQLRQQRQQATVTMIGLLYGITAASSFAFFIGFKIVDILAGMSLDLTTTSSFSAGQLIHTEVYDLPFIQFLLLSVVMINAVLSALMIRTVDGGHKANALLHFVLLAWIGCLVAMLTMSVVGGLLNV
;
A
#
# COMPACT_ATOMS: atom_id res chain seq x y z
N GLY A 1 26.15 -4.33 18.81
CA GLY A 1 24.91 -4.98 18.37
C GLY A 1 25.08 -6.50 18.31
N PRO A 2 24.02 -7.30 18.17
CA PRO A 2 24.12 -8.78 18.19
C PRO A 2 25.11 -9.34 17.17
N LEU A 3 25.25 -8.70 16.02
CA LEU A 3 26.23 -9.08 14.99
C LEU A 3 27.69 -8.86 15.42
N SER A 4 27.93 -7.97 16.37
CA SER A 4 29.30 -7.65 16.83
C SER A 4 29.93 -8.82 17.56
N GLU A 5 29.16 -9.58 18.34
CA GLU A 5 29.64 -10.76 19.06
C GLU A 5 29.99 -11.90 18.09
N ASP A 6 29.15 -12.11 17.07
CA ASP A 6 29.38 -13.13 16.04
C ASP A 6 30.63 -12.82 15.20
N VAL A 7 30.87 -11.54 14.89
CA VAL A 7 32.07 -11.09 14.16
C VAL A 7 33.32 -11.25 15.02
N ASP A 8 33.25 -10.92 16.32
CA ASP A 8 34.38 -11.12 17.25
C ASP A 8 34.73 -12.62 17.42
N ASP A 9 33.72 -13.48 17.47
CA ASP A 9 33.92 -14.92 17.56
C ASP A 9 34.54 -15.48 16.25
N LEU A 10 34.08 -15.01 15.09
CA LEU A 10 34.72 -15.33 13.80
C LEU A 10 36.20 -14.91 13.79
N PHE A 11 36.51 -13.68 14.24
CA PHE A 11 37.87 -13.16 14.26
C PHE A 11 38.76 -13.97 15.20
N LYS A 12 38.28 -14.37 16.38
CA LYS A 12 38.99 -15.24 17.32
C LYS A 12 39.31 -16.60 16.70
N ARG A 13 38.33 -17.21 16.03
CA ARG A 13 38.48 -18.53 15.37
C ARG A 13 39.51 -18.49 14.23
N LEU A 14 39.48 -17.42 13.42
CA LEU A 14 40.47 -17.22 12.34
C LEU A 14 41.88 -17.01 12.89
N ASN A 15 42.04 -16.30 14.01
CA ASN A 15 43.31 -16.11 14.68
C ASN A 15 43.87 -17.39 15.33
N MET A 16 43.00 -18.31 15.76
CA MET A 16 43.41 -19.63 16.31
C MET A 16 43.86 -20.61 15.22
N ARG A 17 44.01 -20.19 13.98
CA ARG A 17 44.40 -21.02 12.82
C ARG A 17 43.47 -22.21 12.56
N LEU A 18 42.23 -22.11 12.97
CA LEU A 18 41.16 -23.03 12.53
C LEU A 18 40.99 -22.92 10.99
N GLU A 19 40.59 -24.03 10.37
CA GLU A 19 40.23 -24.02 8.94
C GLU A 19 39.25 -22.87 8.65
N PRO A 20 39.61 -21.93 7.77
CA PRO A 20 38.77 -20.75 7.54
C PRO A 20 37.34 -21.11 7.12
N ASP A 21 37.17 -22.17 6.36
CA ASP A 21 35.88 -22.63 5.86
C ASP A 21 34.93 -23.00 7.03
N ARG A 22 35.44 -23.69 8.06
CA ARG A 22 34.70 -24.02 9.26
C ARG A 22 34.37 -22.77 10.10
N ALA A 23 35.30 -21.82 10.21
CA ALA A 23 35.06 -20.59 10.95
C ALA A 23 33.91 -19.77 10.34
N TRP A 24 33.87 -19.67 9.02
CA TRP A 24 32.80 -19.03 8.28
C TRP A 24 31.47 -19.79 8.35
N GLU A 25 31.49 -21.11 8.34
CA GLU A 25 30.30 -21.94 8.49
C GLU A 25 29.63 -21.71 9.86
N TYR A 26 30.41 -21.68 10.96
CA TYR A 26 29.91 -21.34 12.28
C TYR A 26 29.29 -19.94 12.36
N PHE A 27 29.97 -18.96 11.76
CA PHE A 27 29.46 -17.58 11.71
C PHE A 27 28.13 -17.48 10.98
N THR A 28 27.99 -18.14 9.84
CA THR A 28 26.74 -18.12 9.07
C THR A 28 25.61 -18.86 9.78
N ALA A 29 25.92 -19.95 10.46
CA ALA A 29 24.93 -20.71 11.25
C ALA A 29 24.38 -19.88 12.43
N ASN A 30 25.22 -19.11 13.11
CA ASN A 30 24.83 -18.26 14.23
C ASN A 30 23.98 -17.07 13.80
N THR A 31 24.37 -16.37 12.73
CA THR A 31 23.66 -15.19 12.23
C THR A 31 22.31 -15.49 11.61
N ARG A 32 22.00 -16.73 11.23
CA ARG A 32 20.74 -17.17 10.60
C ARG A 32 20.25 -16.27 9.45
N SER A 33 21.15 -15.52 8.82
CA SER A 33 20.86 -14.60 7.74
C SER A 33 21.23 -15.21 6.39
N TYR A 34 20.22 -15.45 5.55
CA TYR A 34 20.44 -15.96 4.19
C TYR A 34 21.42 -15.08 3.38
N LEU A 35 21.34 -13.77 3.58
CA LEU A 35 22.21 -12.81 2.87
C LEU A 35 23.68 -12.99 3.29
N ILE A 36 23.94 -13.08 4.60
CA ILE A 36 25.28 -13.30 5.15
C ILE A 36 25.83 -14.66 4.69
N GLN A 37 24.99 -15.69 4.67
CA GLN A 37 25.37 -17.00 4.16
C GLN A 37 25.85 -16.91 2.71
N LYS A 38 25.08 -16.26 1.84
CA LYS A 38 25.44 -16.11 0.41
C LYS A 38 26.72 -15.32 0.20
N PHE A 39 26.93 -14.26 0.95
CA PHE A 39 28.16 -13.47 0.88
C PHE A 39 29.38 -14.24 1.41
N SER A 40 29.21 -15.04 2.47
CA SER A 40 30.27 -15.92 2.97
C SER A 40 30.67 -16.99 1.95
N GLU A 41 29.70 -17.62 1.30
CA GLU A 41 29.96 -18.57 0.20
C GLU A 41 30.74 -17.89 -0.94
N MET A 42 30.31 -16.69 -1.38
CA MET A 42 31.02 -15.93 -2.42
C MET A 42 32.46 -15.58 -2.03
N TYR A 43 32.67 -15.20 -0.77
CA TYR A 43 33.98 -14.87 -0.25
C TYR A 43 34.90 -16.10 -0.25
N LEU A 44 34.42 -17.25 0.23
CA LEU A 44 35.17 -18.50 0.29
C LEU A 44 35.57 -19.00 -1.11
N VAL A 45 34.61 -19.01 -2.03
CA VAL A 45 34.84 -19.38 -3.43
C VAL A 45 35.85 -18.44 -4.10
N GLY A 46 35.69 -17.13 -3.93
CA GLY A 46 36.62 -16.15 -4.48
C GLY A 46 38.02 -16.30 -3.94
N ARG A 47 38.17 -16.63 -2.65
CA ARG A 47 39.48 -16.92 -2.04
C ARG A 47 40.08 -18.20 -2.55
N GLN A 48 39.29 -19.26 -2.75
CA GLN A 48 39.78 -20.52 -3.33
C GLN A 48 40.27 -20.34 -4.78
N MET A 49 39.67 -19.41 -5.52
CA MET A 49 40.13 -19.04 -6.87
C MET A 49 41.35 -18.13 -6.88
N GLY A 50 41.96 -17.81 -5.73
CA GLY A 50 43.15 -16.98 -5.63
C GLY A 50 42.89 -15.48 -5.60
N GLY A 51 41.63 -15.06 -5.34
CA GLY A 51 41.25 -13.65 -5.21
C GLY A 51 41.89 -12.99 -3.97
N GLU A 52 42.32 -11.74 -4.14
CA GLU A 52 42.85 -10.95 -3.04
C GLU A 52 41.74 -10.65 -2.01
N PRO A 53 41.92 -10.98 -0.71
CA PRO A 53 40.88 -10.84 0.31
C PRO A 53 40.30 -9.43 0.44
N LYS A 54 41.13 -8.41 0.22
CA LYS A 54 40.71 -7.01 0.29
C LYS A 54 39.74 -6.65 -0.83
N GLN A 55 40.09 -7.02 -2.07
CA GLN A 55 39.25 -6.75 -3.24
C GLN A 55 37.90 -7.50 -3.15
N LEU A 56 37.94 -8.76 -2.68
CA LEU A 56 36.74 -9.55 -2.45
C LEU A 56 35.82 -8.89 -1.38
N GLY A 57 36.40 -8.41 -0.29
CA GLY A 57 35.67 -7.69 0.76
C GLY A 57 35.01 -6.40 0.25
N GLU A 58 35.73 -5.62 -0.56
CA GLU A 58 35.20 -4.40 -1.17
C GLU A 58 34.04 -4.69 -2.14
N LEU A 59 34.19 -5.69 -3.03
CA LEU A 59 33.13 -6.13 -3.95
C LEU A 59 31.89 -6.61 -3.21
N ILE A 60 32.06 -7.40 -2.15
CA ILE A 60 30.96 -7.89 -1.32
C ILE A 60 30.26 -6.72 -0.63
N SER A 61 31.01 -5.78 -0.06
CA SER A 61 30.47 -4.58 0.58
C SER A 61 29.66 -3.71 -0.40
N GLN A 62 30.19 -3.51 -1.62
CA GLN A 62 29.46 -2.77 -2.67
C GLN A 62 28.17 -3.47 -3.07
N ASN A 63 28.19 -4.79 -3.28
CA ASN A 63 27.00 -5.57 -3.60
C ASN A 63 25.97 -5.54 -2.46
N MET A 64 26.41 -5.63 -1.21
CA MET A 64 25.53 -5.51 -0.05
C MET A 64 24.82 -4.15 0.01
N ASN A 65 25.59 -3.07 -0.20
CA ASN A 65 25.05 -1.74 -0.26
C ASN A 65 24.03 -1.58 -1.39
N HIS A 66 24.33 -2.12 -2.56
CA HIS A 66 23.42 -2.10 -3.71
C HIS A 66 22.11 -2.85 -3.44
N VAL A 67 22.20 -4.05 -2.86
CA VAL A 67 21.01 -4.83 -2.46
C VAL A 67 20.17 -4.07 -1.42
N ASN A 68 20.81 -3.42 -0.45
CA ASN A 68 20.10 -2.62 0.55
C ASN A 68 19.43 -1.39 -0.08
N GLN A 69 20.10 -0.70 -1.01
CA GLN A 69 19.50 0.40 -1.77
C GLN A 69 18.28 -0.05 -2.56
N LEU A 70 18.36 -1.18 -3.27
CA LEU A 70 17.22 -1.74 -4.01
C LEU A 70 16.04 -2.07 -3.09
N ARG A 71 16.32 -2.63 -1.90
CA ARG A 71 15.27 -2.89 -0.89
C ARG A 71 14.61 -1.61 -0.41
N GLN A 72 15.41 -0.58 -0.13
CA GLN A 72 14.89 0.73 0.29
C GLN A 72 14.06 1.39 -0.80
N GLN A 73 14.54 1.37 -2.06
CA GLN A 73 13.78 1.90 -3.20
C GLN A 73 12.45 1.18 -3.39
N ARG A 74 12.45 -0.15 -3.30
CA ARG A 74 11.22 -0.94 -3.35
C ARG A 74 10.26 -0.56 -2.22
N GLN A 75 10.76 -0.44 -1.01
CA GLN A 75 9.94 -0.05 0.14
C GLN A 75 9.36 1.36 -0.02
N GLN A 76 10.15 2.32 -0.49
CA GLN A 76 9.68 3.69 -0.77
C GLN A 76 8.61 3.70 -1.87
N ALA A 77 8.82 2.96 -2.97
CA ALA A 77 7.83 2.84 -4.04
C ALA A 77 6.50 2.24 -3.52
N THR A 78 6.58 1.21 -2.67
CA THR A 78 5.40 0.60 -2.06
C THR A 78 4.65 1.59 -1.17
N VAL A 79 5.34 2.33 -0.30
CA VAL A 79 4.71 3.33 0.58
C VAL A 79 4.06 4.46 -0.22
N THR A 80 4.73 4.95 -1.27
CA THR A 80 4.18 5.98 -2.16
C THR A 80 2.92 5.49 -2.86
N MET A 81 2.93 4.26 -3.38
CA MET A 81 1.78 3.64 -4.05
C MET A 81 0.60 3.45 -3.10
N ILE A 82 0.86 3.01 -1.86
CA ILE A 82 -0.16 2.90 -0.82
C ILE A 82 -0.80 4.27 -0.58
N GLY A 83 -0.01 5.31 -0.36
CA GLY A 83 -0.51 6.68 -0.14
C GLY A 83 -1.38 7.18 -1.29
N LEU A 84 -0.97 6.90 -2.53
CA LEU A 84 -1.72 7.27 -3.73
C LEU A 84 -3.07 6.53 -3.80
N LEU A 85 -3.11 5.24 -3.51
CA LEU A 85 -4.36 4.47 -3.51
C LEU A 85 -5.35 4.96 -2.43
N TYR A 86 -4.86 5.31 -1.24
CA TYR A 86 -5.69 5.93 -0.21
C TYR A 86 -6.24 7.28 -0.65
N GLY A 87 -5.40 8.13 -1.27
CA GLY A 87 -5.81 9.42 -1.81
C GLY A 87 -6.87 9.30 -2.90
N ILE A 88 -6.68 8.37 -3.86
CA ILE A 88 -7.66 8.12 -4.92
C ILE A 88 -8.99 7.64 -4.35
N THR A 89 -8.97 6.72 -3.37
CA THR A 89 -10.21 6.21 -2.75
C THR A 89 -10.98 7.32 -2.04
N ALA A 90 -10.29 8.19 -1.31
CA ALA A 90 -10.92 9.33 -0.65
C ALA A 90 -11.50 10.34 -1.66
N ALA A 91 -10.72 10.70 -2.70
CA ALA A 91 -11.15 11.65 -3.73
C ALA A 91 -12.33 11.11 -4.55
N SER A 92 -12.29 9.84 -4.94
CA SER A 92 -13.39 9.19 -5.69
C SER A 92 -14.67 9.14 -4.85
N SER A 93 -14.57 8.76 -3.58
CA SER A 93 -15.71 8.75 -2.67
C SER A 93 -16.32 10.13 -2.54
N PHE A 94 -15.51 11.15 -2.32
CA PHE A 94 -15.96 12.55 -2.26
C PHE A 94 -16.67 12.99 -3.54
N ALA A 95 -16.08 12.74 -4.71
CA ALA A 95 -16.66 13.13 -6.00
C ALA A 95 -18.01 12.44 -6.27
N PHE A 96 -18.11 11.15 -5.98
CA PHE A 96 -19.36 10.41 -6.17
C PHE A 96 -20.48 10.92 -5.28
N PHE A 97 -20.22 11.14 -4.00
CA PHE A 97 -21.26 11.59 -3.07
C PHE A 97 -21.62 13.07 -3.22
N ILE A 98 -20.70 13.94 -3.66
CA ILE A 98 -21.07 15.31 -4.11
C ILE A 98 -21.97 15.24 -5.33
N GLY A 99 -21.59 14.48 -6.36
CA GLY A 99 -22.41 14.34 -7.56
C GLY A 99 -23.81 13.82 -7.24
N PHE A 100 -23.90 12.83 -6.35
CA PHE A 100 -25.20 12.31 -5.87
C PHE A 100 -26.03 13.40 -5.19
N LYS A 101 -25.43 14.19 -4.31
CA LYS A 101 -26.15 15.27 -3.61
C LYS A 101 -26.62 16.36 -4.55
N ILE A 102 -25.87 16.71 -5.57
CA ILE A 102 -26.30 17.68 -6.59
C ILE A 102 -27.53 17.15 -7.34
N VAL A 103 -27.53 15.87 -7.71
CA VAL A 103 -28.69 15.24 -8.38
C VAL A 103 -29.94 15.23 -7.45
N ASP A 104 -29.75 14.89 -6.17
CA ASP A 104 -30.79 14.90 -5.15
C ASP A 104 -31.46 16.28 -5.02
N ILE A 105 -30.68 17.36 -4.99
CA ILE A 105 -31.15 18.74 -4.93
C ILE A 105 -31.90 19.15 -6.19
N LEU A 106 -31.34 18.83 -7.37
CA LEU A 106 -31.99 19.14 -8.65
C LEU A 106 -33.34 18.41 -8.79
N ALA A 107 -33.41 17.15 -8.33
CA ALA A 107 -34.64 16.38 -8.31
C ALA A 107 -35.67 17.03 -7.36
N GLY A 108 -35.28 17.49 -6.17
CA GLY A 108 -36.14 18.22 -5.24
C GLY A 108 -36.66 19.53 -5.83
N MET A 109 -35.80 20.34 -6.43
CA MET A 109 -36.19 21.60 -7.08
C MET A 109 -37.15 21.38 -8.25
N SER A 110 -37.00 20.33 -9.03
CA SER A 110 -37.89 20.03 -10.16
C SER A 110 -39.29 19.64 -9.69
N LEU A 111 -39.40 18.95 -8.57
CA LEU A 111 -40.70 18.62 -7.94
C LEU A 111 -41.43 19.87 -7.44
N ASP A 112 -40.75 20.82 -6.80
CA ASP A 112 -41.33 22.07 -6.31
C ASP A 112 -41.84 22.96 -7.45
N LEU A 113 -41.10 23.04 -8.56
CA LEU A 113 -41.53 23.79 -9.75
C LEU A 113 -42.76 23.19 -10.43
N THR A 114 -42.91 21.87 -10.42
CA THR A 114 -44.10 21.20 -10.99
C THR A 114 -45.35 21.37 -10.11
N THR A 115 -45.21 21.54 -8.81
CA THR A 115 -46.32 21.78 -7.91
C THR A 115 -46.79 23.24 -7.92
N THR A 116 -45.91 24.19 -8.24
CA THR A 116 -46.20 25.63 -8.13
C THR A 116 -46.65 26.24 -9.48
N SER A 117 -46.34 25.65 -10.62
CA SER A 117 -46.72 26.12 -11.95
C SER A 117 -47.66 25.14 -12.67
N SER A 118 -48.91 25.59 -12.89
CA SER A 118 -49.86 24.91 -13.81
C SER A 118 -49.45 24.95 -15.28
N PHE A 119 -48.20 25.19 -15.57
CA PHE A 119 -47.64 25.23 -16.92
C PHE A 119 -47.01 23.87 -17.28
N SER A 120 -47.50 23.26 -18.37
CA SER A 120 -47.12 21.96 -18.90
C SER A 120 -45.63 21.76 -19.27
N ALA A 121 -44.69 22.40 -18.59
CA ALA A 121 -43.26 22.16 -18.77
C ALA A 121 -42.82 20.82 -18.18
N GLY A 122 -43.62 20.20 -17.33
CA GLY A 122 -43.36 18.88 -16.75
C GLY A 122 -43.36 17.71 -17.72
N GLN A 123 -43.80 17.89 -18.97
CA GLN A 123 -43.81 16.86 -19.99
C GLN A 123 -42.47 16.71 -20.74
N LEU A 124 -41.55 17.66 -20.56
CA LEU A 124 -40.22 17.63 -21.22
C LEU A 124 -39.10 17.04 -20.36
N ILE A 125 -39.32 16.93 -19.05
CA ILE A 125 -38.42 16.27 -18.16
C ILE A 125 -39.15 15.02 -17.67
N HIS A 126 -38.92 13.88 -18.32
CA HIS A 126 -39.27 12.58 -17.78
C HIS A 126 -38.45 12.43 -16.48
N THR A 127 -39.00 12.93 -15.39
CA THR A 127 -38.57 12.53 -14.05
C THR A 127 -39.06 11.09 -13.85
N GLU A 128 -38.41 10.14 -14.51
CA GLU A 128 -38.41 8.78 -13.98
C GLU A 128 -37.97 8.95 -12.52
N VAL A 129 -38.83 8.51 -11.62
CA VAL A 129 -38.54 8.49 -10.18
C VAL A 129 -37.35 7.59 -9.99
N TYR A 130 -36.14 8.18 -10.07
CA TYR A 130 -34.93 7.47 -9.73
C TYR A 130 -35.05 7.10 -8.25
N ASP A 131 -35.02 5.82 -7.97
CA ASP A 131 -34.94 5.32 -6.59
C ASP A 131 -33.62 5.82 -5.99
N LEU A 132 -33.65 7.02 -5.40
CA LEU A 132 -32.48 7.64 -4.73
C LEU A 132 -31.76 6.68 -3.78
N PRO A 133 -32.49 5.87 -2.95
CA PRO A 133 -31.87 4.85 -2.12
C PRO A 133 -31.09 3.80 -2.93
N PHE A 134 -31.58 3.40 -4.10
CA PHE A 134 -30.92 2.43 -4.97
C PHE A 134 -29.62 2.99 -5.56
N ILE A 135 -29.63 4.26 -6.01
CA ILE A 135 -28.43 4.94 -6.51
C ILE A 135 -27.39 5.07 -5.39
N GLN A 136 -27.78 5.44 -4.18
CA GLN A 136 -26.89 5.51 -3.04
C GLN A 136 -26.26 4.16 -2.71
N PHE A 137 -27.03 3.08 -2.73
CA PHE A 137 -26.53 1.72 -2.53
C PHE A 137 -25.55 1.31 -3.62
N LEU A 138 -25.84 1.66 -4.88
CA LEU A 138 -24.97 1.39 -6.02
C LEU A 138 -23.61 2.13 -5.88
N LEU A 139 -23.64 3.41 -5.52
CA LEU A 139 -22.42 4.19 -5.29
C LEU A 139 -21.58 3.63 -4.14
N LEU A 140 -22.23 3.24 -3.04
CA LEU A 140 -21.54 2.60 -1.92
C LEU A 140 -20.91 1.27 -2.36
N SER A 141 -21.59 0.49 -3.20
CA SER A 141 -21.04 -0.76 -3.75
C SER A 141 -19.81 -0.51 -4.61
N VAL A 142 -19.80 0.55 -5.42
CA VAL A 142 -18.65 0.95 -6.24
C VAL A 142 -17.45 1.32 -5.34
N VAL A 143 -17.68 2.08 -4.27
CA VAL A 143 -16.63 2.42 -3.30
C VAL A 143 -16.05 1.17 -2.63
N MET A 144 -16.90 0.20 -2.27
CA MET A 144 -16.47 -1.06 -1.67
C MET A 144 -15.66 -1.91 -2.65
N ILE A 145 -16.08 -2.01 -3.92
CA ILE A 145 -15.33 -2.72 -4.97
C ILE A 145 -13.96 -2.06 -5.17
N ASN A 146 -13.91 -0.73 -5.23
CA ASN A 146 -12.64 0.00 -5.33
C ASN A 146 -11.71 -0.27 -4.15
N ALA A 147 -12.24 -0.34 -2.93
CA ALA A 147 -11.47 -0.69 -1.73
C ALA A 147 -10.91 -2.11 -1.80
N VAL A 148 -11.68 -3.09 -2.31
CA VAL A 148 -11.21 -4.48 -2.51
C VAL A 148 -10.08 -4.52 -3.54
N LEU A 149 -10.27 -3.86 -4.71
CA LEU A 149 -9.25 -3.84 -5.77
C LEU A 149 -7.97 -3.18 -5.30
N SER A 150 -8.07 -2.04 -4.59
CA SER A 150 -6.92 -1.34 -4.02
C SER A 150 -6.17 -2.20 -2.99
N ALA A 151 -6.88 -2.91 -2.12
CA ALA A 151 -6.27 -3.82 -1.14
C ALA A 151 -5.57 -5.00 -1.81
N LEU A 152 -6.13 -5.56 -2.88
CA LEU A 152 -5.49 -6.61 -3.68
C LEU A 152 -4.22 -6.09 -4.38
N MET A 153 -4.25 -4.86 -4.87
CA MET A 153 -3.11 -4.22 -5.52
C MET A 153 -1.96 -3.99 -4.53
N ILE A 154 -2.26 -3.49 -3.33
CA ILE A 154 -1.29 -3.34 -2.24
C ILE A 154 -0.64 -4.68 -1.91
N ARG A 155 -1.44 -5.74 -1.80
CA ARG A 155 -0.94 -7.08 -1.51
C ARG A 155 0.04 -7.59 -2.57
N THR A 156 -0.25 -7.38 -3.85
CA THR A 156 0.63 -7.85 -4.95
C THR A 156 1.97 -7.12 -4.97
N VAL A 157 1.98 -5.83 -4.62
CA VAL A 157 3.18 -5.01 -4.62
C VAL A 157 4.03 -5.25 -3.36
N ASP A 158 3.39 -5.35 -2.20
CA ASP A 158 4.07 -5.55 -0.91
C ASP A 158 4.65 -6.97 -0.78
N GLY A 159 4.05 -7.96 -1.47
CA GLY A 159 4.48 -9.37 -1.38
C GLY A 159 4.31 -9.95 0.03
N GLY A 160 3.54 -9.29 0.89
CA GLY A 160 3.39 -9.57 2.31
C GLY A 160 2.33 -10.62 2.65
N HIS A 161 2.14 -10.82 3.94
CA HIS A 161 1.18 -11.77 4.51
C HIS A 161 -0.26 -11.42 4.10
N LYS A 162 -1.08 -12.46 3.92
CA LYS A 162 -2.52 -12.32 3.55
C LYS A 162 -3.30 -11.42 4.51
N ALA A 163 -2.92 -11.43 5.80
CA ALA A 163 -3.53 -10.59 6.83
C ALA A 163 -3.35 -9.09 6.60
N ASN A 164 -2.25 -8.67 5.97
CA ASN A 164 -1.96 -7.26 5.69
C ASN A 164 -2.94 -6.68 4.66
N ALA A 165 -3.32 -7.47 3.64
CA ALA A 165 -4.31 -7.07 2.65
C ALA A 165 -5.69 -6.81 3.28
N LEU A 166 -6.09 -7.64 4.25
CA LEU A 166 -7.37 -7.51 4.93
C LEU A 166 -7.42 -6.24 5.79
N LEU A 167 -6.30 -5.91 6.44
CA LEU A 167 -6.17 -4.67 7.20
C LEU A 167 -6.30 -3.43 6.30
N HIS A 168 -5.61 -3.42 5.15
CA HIS A 168 -5.72 -2.33 4.18
C HIS A 168 -7.12 -2.22 3.58
N PHE A 169 -7.80 -3.35 3.32
CA PHE A 169 -9.19 -3.35 2.87
C PHE A 169 -10.12 -2.66 3.89
N VAL A 170 -10.03 -3.06 5.15
CA VAL A 170 -10.85 -2.46 6.23
C VAL A 170 -10.58 -0.96 6.35
N LEU A 171 -9.33 -0.54 6.33
CA LEU A 171 -8.97 0.89 6.40
C LEU A 171 -9.49 1.68 5.19
N LEU A 172 -9.35 1.16 3.96
CA LEU A 172 -9.84 1.81 2.75
C LEU A 172 -11.37 1.91 2.75
N ALA A 173 -12.08 0.85 3.15
CA ALA A 173 -13.53 0.85 3.29
C ALA A 173 -13.99 1.87 4.34
N TRP A 174 -13.30 1.95 5.49
CA TRP A 174 -13.60 2.94 6.53
C TRP A 174 -13.41 4.37 6.03
N ILE A 175 -12.30 4.66 5.36
CA ILE A 175 -12.03 5.98 4.78
C ILE A 175 -13.10 6.35 3.75
N GLY A 176 -13.44 5.42 2.86
CA GLY A 176 -14.51 5.64 1.87
C GLY A 176 -15.86 5.96 2.51
N CYS A 177 -16.26 5.21 3.54
CA CYS A 177 -17.50 5.44 4.29
C CYS A 177 -17.48 6.75 5.08
N LEU A 178 -16.36 7.07 5.75
CA LEU A 178 -16.21 8.33 6.49
C LEU A 178 -16.32 9.55 5.57
N VAL A 179 -15.64 9.51 4.42
CA VAL A 179 -15.70 10.60 3.43
C VAL A 179 -17.12 10.73 2.88
N ALA A 180 -17.80 9.62 2.61
CA ALA A 180 -19.21 9.63 2.18
C ALA A 180 -20.13 10.30 3.23
N MET A 181 -20.00 9.91 4.49
CA MET A 181 -20.78 10.49 5.60
C MET A 181 -20.51 11.98 5.78
N LEU A 182 -19.22 12.38 5.77
CA LEU A 182 -18.84 13.78 5.90
C LEU A 182 -19.37 14.61 4.73
N THR A 183 -19.28 14.11 3.50
CA THR A 183 -19.79 14.81 2.31
C THR A 183 -21.31 15.01 2.42
N MET A 184 -22.05 13.98 2.77
CA MET A 184 -23.50 14.08 2.95
C MET A 184 -23.88 15.06 4.08
N SER A 185 -23.16 15.05 5.20
CA SER A 185 -23.41 15.94 6.33
C SER A 185 -23.11 17.40 5.99
N VAL A 186 -21.95 17.68 5.39
CA VAL A 186 -21.53 19.04 5.06
C VAL A 186 -22.42 19.65 3.99
N VAL A 187 -22.67 18.91 2.89
CA VAL A 187 -23.52 19.41 1.80
C VAL A 187 -24.98 19.55 2.24
N GLY A 188 -25.47 18.60 3.04
CA GLY A 188 -26.83 18.71 3.63
C GLY A 188 -26.96 19.87 4.60
N GLY A 189 -25.95 20.17 5.41
CA GLY A 189 -25.94 21.30 6.34
C GLY A 189 -25.83 22.66 5.67
N LEU A 190 -25.11 22.77 4.56
CA LEU A 190 -24.98 24.01 3.78
C LEU A 190 -26.23 24.40 3.00
N LEU A 191 -27.12 23.46 2.72
CA LEU A 191 -28.29 23.66 1.88
C LEU A 191 -29.60 23.70 2.67
N ASN A 192 -29.56 23.35 3.97
CA ASN A 192 -30.72 23.55 4.88
C ASN A 192 -30.73 24.95 5.55
N VAL A 193 -29.91 25.89 5.07
CA VAL A 193 -29.96 27.31 5.41
C VAL A 193 -30.67 28.07 4.29
#